data_70d29d35d16d2df494ba239600715938
#
_entry.id   70d29d35d16d2df494ba239600715938
#
_cell.length_a   1.000
_cell.length_b   1.000
_cell.length_c   1.000
_cell.angle_alpha   90.00
_cell.angle_beta   90.00
_cell.angle_gamma   90.00
#
_symmetry.space_group_name_H-M   'P 1'
#
loop_
_entity.id
_entity.type
_entity.pdbx_description
1 polymer ?
#
loop_
_entity_poly.entity_id
_entity_poly.type
_entity_poly.pdbx_seq_one_letter_code
_entity_poly.pdbx_strand_id
1 'polypeptide(L)'
;ADFLDKDGKTVTGFSLYLDAESKRKKFKYRYGISDSLELKLELPFLSLDGGFMDSSIESVHSMIGISNFKRGGAYRALSERNQYAYYVVQDGKFIFASTKQIYNVRGEPTMGLKWNFSEGGKVMPAATLKLSYKFANTDRSGEQQLIRSGGVDWGYYLILSKGFDNWIVYFGDGKTRIGQNRGFASSLSHRFMSLEYLIEEGESFVFQTVSQSSIFPKTEASSRSTNGENQEQRNSNLSVPTSVSAFGYKFTSGSLFWETGFIQDYNNFGNETDFVLFWEMGVHW
;
A
#
# COMPACT_ATOMS: atom_id res chain seq x y z
N ALA A 1 -17.90 1.96 12.85
CA ALA A 1 -16.81 2.59 13.61
C ALA A 1 -17.25 4.01 13.97
N ASP A 2 -17.22 4.36 15.25
CA ASP A 2 -17.48 5.73 15.70
C ASP A 2 -16.17 6.51 15.57
N PHE A 3 -16.23 7.63 14.85
CA PHE A 3 -15.11 8.54 14.73
C PHE A 3 -15.29 9.69 15.72
N LEU A 4 -14.19 10.16 16.29
CA LEU A 4 -14.20 11.36 17.13
C LEU A 4 -13.92 12.58 16.25
N ASP A 5 -14.63 13.68 16.51
CA ASP A 5 -14.30 14.97 15.92
C ASP A 5 -13.05 15.59 16.58
N LYS A 6 -12.63 16.76 16.09
CA LYS A 6 -11.49 17.51 16.62
C LYS A 6 -11.62 17.88 18.11
N ASP A 7 -12.83 17.87 18.64
CA ASP A 7 -13.16 18.24 20.01
C ASP A 7 -13.36 17.00 20.90
N GLY A 8 -13.05 15.80 20.38
CA GLY A 8 -13.15 14.52 21.09
C GLY A 8 -14.58 14.03 21.30
N LYS A 9 -15.55 14.60 20.59
CA LYS A 9 -16.92 14.09 20.59
C LYS A 9 -17.06 12.97 19.60
N THR A 10 -17.70 11.89 20.01
CA THR A 10 -18.06 10.80 19.10
C THR A 10 -18.93 11.36 17.98
N VAL A 11 -18.44 11.29 16.76
CA VAL A 11 -19.26 11.48 15.56
C VAL A 11 -20.14 10.26 15.48
N THR A 12 -21.23 10.27 16.19
CA THR A 12 -22.19 9.18 16.23
C THR A 12 -22.69 8.89 14.83
N GLY A 13 -22.70 7.62 14.45
CA GLY A 13 -23.30 7.17 13.20
C GLY A 13 -22.43 7.35 11.94
N PHE A 14 -21.12 7.50 12.05
CA PHE A 14 -20.25 7.44 10.88
C PHE A 14 -19.92 6.00 10.54
N SER A 15 -20.18 5.60 9.29
CA SER A 15 -19.84 4.28 8.77
C SER A 15 -19.15 4.43 7.43
N LEU A 16 -18.05 3.71 7.26
CA LEU A 16 -17.35 3.54 6.00
C LEU A 16 -17.52 2.11 5.54
N TYR A 17 -18.03 1.92 4.35
CA TYR A 17 -18.07 0.64 3.67
C TYR A 17 -17.34 0.77 2.34
N LEU A 18 -16.34 -0.07 2.15
CA LEU A 18 -15.59 -0.17 0.91
C LEU A 18 -15.48 -1.65 0.53
N ASP A 19 -16.06 -1.99 -0.60
CA ASP A 19 -15.92 -3.28 -1.26
C ASP A 19 -15.45 -3.01 -2.69
N ALA A 20 -14.19 -3.28 -2.97
CA ALA A 20 -13.58 -2.98 -4.25
C ALA A 20 -12.26 -3.72 -4.43
N GLU A 21 -12.00 -4.16 -5.64
CA GLU A 21 -10.66 -4.48 -6.09
C GLU A 21 -9.99 -3.26 -6.71
N SER A 22 -8.73 -3.04 -6.40
CA SER A 22 -7.93 -2.00 -7.02
C SER A 22 -6.90 -2.60 -7.99
N LYS A 23 -6.88 -2.10 -9.23
CA LYS A 23 -5.89 -2.45 -10.25
C LYS A 23 -5.02 -1.23 -10.53
N ARG A 24 -3.72 -1.38 -10.36
CA ARG A 24 -2.77 -0.30 -10.57
C ARG A 24 -1.76 -0.66 -11.65
N LYS A 25 -1.82 0.03 -12.78
CA LYS A 25 -0.82 -0.03 -13.83
C LYS A 25 0.15 1.13 -13.66
N LYS A 26 1.45 0.90 -13.83
CA LYS A 26 2.47 1.93 -13.68
C LYS A 26 3.42 1.89 -14.87
N PHE A 27 3.56 3.01 -15.56
CA PHE A 27 4.66 3.22 -16.48
C PHE A 27 5.82 3.84 -15.72
N LYS A 28 6.97 3.18 -15.76
CA LYS A 28 8.18 3.60 -15.09
C LYS A 28 9.27 3.86 -16.13
N TYR A 29 9.90 5.00 -16.02
CA TYR A 29 11.10 5.34 -16.77
C TYR A 29 12.22 5.61 -15.78
N ARG A 30 13.38 4.98 -15.99
CA ARG A 30 14.59 5.16 -15.18
C ARG A 30 15.73 5.56 -16.09
N TYR A 31 16.49 6.56 -15.67
CA TYR A 31 17.63 7.08 -16.39
C TYR A 31 18.83 7.23 -15.46
N GLY A 32 19.91 6.50 -15.73
CA GLY A 32 21.19 6.65 -15.06
C GLY A 32 21.86 7.96 -15.49
N ILE A 33 21.95 8.90 -14.56
CA ILE A 33 22.67 10.17 -14.79
C ILE A 33 24.18 9.91 -14.65
N SER A 34 24.55 9.03 -13.72
CA SER A 34 25.90 8.54 -13.50
C SER A 34 25.84 7.14 -12.85
N ASP A 35 26.98 6.50 -12.62
CA ASP A 35 27.06 5.18 -11.96
C ASP A 35 26.40 5.18 -10.57
N SER A 36 26.34 6.33 -9.92
CA SER A 36 25.77 6.47 -8.57
C SER A 36 24.44 7.20 -8.51
N LEU A 37 23.96 7.77 -9.61
CA LEU A 37 22.78 8.64 -9.61
C LEU A 37 21.78 8.26 -10.69
N GLU A 38 20.54 7.93 -10.27
CA GLU A 38 19.42 7.54 -11.14
C GLU A 38 18.23 8.50 -10.96
N LEU A 39 17.66 8.94 -12.06
CA LEU A 39 16.36 9.62 -12.12
C LEU A 39 15.29 8.58 -12.43
N LYS A 40 14.14 8.67 -11.74
CA LYS A 40 12.95 7.86 -11.98
C LYS A 40 11.74 8.75 -12.22
N LEU A 41 10.96 8.39 -13.23
CA LEU A 41 9.62 8.94 -13.46
C LEU A 41 8.60 7.80 -13.41
N GLU A 42 7.47 8.03 -12.76
CA GLU A 42 6.39 7.05 -12.64
C GLU A 42 5.04 7.71 -12.95
N LEU A 43 4.28 7.08 -13.84
CA LEU A 43 2.93 7.49 -14.20
C LEU A 43 1.97 6.35 -13.89
N PRO A 44 1.16 6.44 -12.82
CA PRO A 44 0.21 5.43 -12.44
C PRO A 44 -1.14 5.62 -13.15
N PHE A 45 -1.80 4.49 -13.43
CA PHE A 45 -3.20 4.41 -13.84
C PHE A 45 -3.91 3.46 -12.88
N LEU A 46 -5.06 3.87 -12.39
CA LEU A 46 -5.81 3.12 -11.40
C LEU A 46 -7.19 2.78 -11.92
N SER A 47 -7.65 1.60 -11.53
CA SER A 47 -9.03 1.17 -11.67
C SER A 47 -9.53 0.70 -10.31
N LEU A 48 -10.79 0.98 -10.02
CA LEU A 48 -11.53 0.46 -8.87
C LEU A 48 -12.79 -0.19 -9.41
N ASP A 49 -12.92 -1.48 -9.23
CA ASP A 49 -14.06 -2.28 -9.71
C ASP A 49 -14.38 -3.42 -8.75
N GLY A 50 -15.38 -4.22 -9.07
CA GLY A 50 -15.75 -5.38 -8.26
C GLY A 50 -14.77 -6.56 -8.37
N GLY A 51 -13.88 -6.49 -9.37
CA GLY A 51 -12.83 -7.47 -9.57
C GLY A 51 -13.28 -8.88 -9.89
N PHE A 52 -12.40 -9.85 -9.59
CA PHE A 52 -12.63 -11.28 -9.81
C PHE A 52 -11.91 -12.16 -8.78
N MET A 53 -11.19 -11.56 -7.84
CA MET A 53 -10.24 -12.27 -6.98
C MET A 53 -10.88 -12.90 -5.74
N ASP A 54 -12.10 -12.53 -5.36
CA ASP A 54 -12.72 -12.98 -4.11
C ASP A 54 -12.67 -14.51 -3.92
N SER A 55 -13.07 -15.26 -4.94
CA SER A 55 -13.06 -16.74 -4.86
C SER A 55 -11.64 -17.30 -4.74
N SER A 56 -10.67 -16.67 -5.42
CA SER A 56 -9.27 -17.09 -5.37
C SER A 56 -8.66 -16.80 -4.00
N ILE A 57 -8.91 -15.61 -3.45
CA ILE A 57 -8.45 -15.22 -2.11
C ILE A 57 -9.04 -16.16 -1.04
N GLU A 58 -10.34 -16.43 -1.11
CA GLU A 58 -11.00 -17.36 -0.19
C GLU A 58 -10.42 -18.78 -0.26
N SER A 59 -10.09 -19.25 -1.46
CA SER A 59 -9.46 -20.55 -1.66
C SER A 59 -8.07 -20.61 -1.05
N VAL A 60 -7.24 -19.57 -1.26
CA VAL A 60 -5.91 -19.45 -0.65
C VAL A 60 -6.01 -19.41 0.87
N HIS A 61 -6.90 -18.58 1.42
CA HIS A 61 -7.10 -18.49 2.87
C HIS A 61 -7.52 -19.85 3.47
N SER A 62 -8.43 -20.56 2.81
CA SER A 62 -8.83 -21.90 3.24
C SER A 62 -7.69 -22.91 3.22
N MET A 63 -6.81 -22.82 2.20
CA MET A 63 -5.67 -23.72 2.04
C MET A 63 -4.61 -23.51 3.13
N ILE A 64 -4.37 -22.28 3.55
CA ILE A 64 -3.37 -21.93 4.58
C ILE A 64 -3.95 -21.77 5.97
N GLY A 65 -5.26 -22.11 6.17
CA GLY A 65 -5.91 -22.08 7.48
C GLY A 65 -6.24 -20.65 7.99
N ILE A 66 -6.20 -19.65 7.14
CA ILE A 66 -6.64 -18.29 7.49
C ILE A 66 -8.16 -18.21 7.39
N SER A 67 -8.79 -17.65 8.42
CA SER A 67 -10.23 -17.53 8.45
C SER A 67 -10.75 -16.51 7.42
N ASN A 68 -11.70 -16.93 6.60
CA ASN A 68 -12.51 -16.05 5.76
C ASN A 68 -13.60 -15.30 6.55
N PHE A 69 -13.55 -15.36 7.87
CA PHE A 69 -14.61 -14.89 8.76
C PHE A 69 -14.99 -13.41 8.53
N LYS A 70 -14.02 -12.58 8.26
CA LYS A 70 -14.27 -11.15 7.96
C LYS A 70 -14.90 -10.94 6.58
N ARG A 71 -14.66 -11.86 5.64
CA ARG A 71 -15.27 -11.85 4.31
C ARG A 71 -16.60 -12.62 4.23
N GLY A 72 -16.83 -13.56 5.16
CA GLY A 72 -17.98 -14.47 5.15
C GLY A 72 -18.97 -14.34 6.30
N GLY A 73 -18.75 -13.42 7.26
CA GLY A 73 -19.65 -13.20 8.40
C GLY A 73 -20.95 -12.47 8.03
N ALA A 74 -21.63 -11.90 9.01
CA ALA A 74 -22.89 -11.15 8.81
C ALA A 74 -22.81 -10.04 7.73
N TYR A 75 -21.59 -9.58 7.41
CA TYR A 75 -21.35 -8.63 6.32
C TYR A 75 -21.46 -9.24 4.93
N ARG A 76 -21.25 -10.54 4.77
CA ARG A 76 -21.40 -11.22 3.47
C ARG A 76 -22.86 -11.33 3.03
N ALA A 77 -23.80 -11.25 3.95
CA ALA A 77 -25.21 -11.14 3.61
C ALA A 77 -25.56 -9.81 2.90
N LEU A 78 -24.64 -8.82 2.92
CA LEU A 78 -24.80 -7.53 2.29
C LEU A 78 -23.98 -7.37 1.01
N SER A 79 -22.99 -8.23 0.74
CA SER A 79 -22.17 -8.18 -0.45
C SER A 79 -22.11 -9.51 -1.17
N GLU A 80 -22.55 -9.55 -2.40
CA GLU A 80 -22.24 -10.64 -3.32
C GLU A 80 -20.76 -10.54 -3.71
N ARG A 81 -20.15 -11.66 -4.14
CA ARG A 81 -18.76 -11.68 -4.61
C ARG A 81 -18.57 -10.73 -5.80
N ASN A 82 -17.39 -10.13 -5.89
CA ASN A 82 -16.97 -9.27 -7.00
C ASN A 82 -17.89 -8.04 -7.20
N GLN A 83 -18.42 -7.50 -6.12
CA GLN A 83 -19.17 -6.25 -6.15
C GLN A 83 -18.25 -5.05 -5.98
N TYR A 84 -18.72 -3.90 -6.45
CA TYR A 84 -18.10 -2.62 -6.19
C TYR A 84 -19.08 -1.72 -5.47
N ALA A 85 -18.72 -1.31 -4.25
CA ALA A 85 -19.51 -0.38 -3.47
C ALA A 85 -18.62 0.47 -2.56
N TYR A 86 -18.85 1.76 -2.56
CA TYR A 86 -18.21 2.71 -1.65
C TYR A 86 -19.27 3.60 -1.02
N TYR A 87 -19.45 3.47 0.27
CA TYR A 87 -20.44 4.26 1.02
C TYR A 87 -19.79 4.92 2.22
N VAL A 88 -20.09 6.20 2.39
CA VAL A 88 -19.81 6.95 3.61
C VAL A 88 -21.14 7.42 4.16
N VAL A 89 -21.48 6.96 5.35
CA VAL A 89 -22.75 7.27 6.02
C VAL A 89 -22.44 8.04 7.30
N GLN A 90 -23.14 9.14 7.55
CA GLN A 90 -23.10 9.85 8.82
C GLN A 90 -24.54 10.10 9.28
N ASP A 91 -24.82 9.75 10.53
CA ASP A 91 -26.15 9.90 11.16
C ASP A 91 -27.30 9.32 10.30
N GLY A 92 -27.05 8.15 9.71
CA GLY A 92 -28.00 7.46 8.84
C GLY A 92 -28.18 8.09 7.45
N LYS A 93 -27.43 9.14 7.11
CA LYS A 93 -27.47 9.78 5.79
C LYS A 93 -26.22 9.46 5.00
N PHE A 94 -26.39 9.12 3.73
CA PHE A 94 -25.26 8.98 2.82
C PHE A 94 -24.61 10.35 2.58
N ILE A 95 -23.36 10.52 2.99
CA ILE A 95 -22.52 11.67 2.64
C ILE A 95 -21.93 11.46 1.25
N PHE A 96 -21.53 10.23 0.97
CA PHE A 96 -20.99 9.82 -0.31
C PHE A 96 -21.42 8.40 -0.59
N ALA A 97 -21.85 8.13 -1.82
CA ALA A 97 -22.16 6.80 -2.28
C ALA A 97 -21.73 6.69 -3.74
N SER A 98 -20.98 5.64 -4.08
CA SER A 98 -20.62 5.33 -5.43
C SER A 98 -20.67 3.83 -5.65
N THR A 99 -21.42 3.42 -6.65
CA THR A 99 -21.38 2.08 -7.25
C THR A 99 -20.80 2.12 -8.66
N LYS A 100 -20.35 3.30 -9.08
CA LYS A 100 -19.77 3.52 -10.39
C LYS A 100 -18.30 3.14 -10.39
N GLN A 101 -18.01 2.08 -11.09
CA GLN A 101 -16.65 1.59 -11.27
C GLN A 101 -15.77 2.61 -12.01
N ILE A 102 -14.48 2.60 -11.70
CA ILE A 102 -13.49 3.52 -12.24
C ILE A 102 -12.46 2.71 -13.03
N TYR A 103 -12.23 3.07 -14.28
CA TYR A 103 -11.30 2.35 -15.15
C TYR A 103 -10.20 3.24 -15.71
N ASN A 104 -8.95 2.80 -15.56
CA ASN A 104 -7.76 3.41 -16.15
C ASN A 104 -7.63 4.92 -15.95
N VAL A 105 -8.05 5.42 -14.81
CA VAL A 105 -7.90 6.84 -14.49
C VAL A 105 -6.44 7.13 -14.16
N ARG A 106 -5.88 8.14 -14.85
CA ARG A 106 -4.54 8.62 -14.60
C ARG A 106 -4.42 9.15 -13.16
N GLY A 107 -3.51 8.57 -12.39
CA GLY A 107 -3.16 9.04 -11.06
C GLY A 107 -2.17 10.20 -11.07
N GLU A 108 -1.61 10.48 -9.91
CA GLU A 108 -0.65 11.56 -9.70
C GLU A 108 0.77 11.09 -10.06
N PRO A 109 1.46 11.74 -11.02
CA PRO A 109 2.82 11.36 -11.41
C PRO A 109 3.79 11.53 -10.25
N THR A 110 4.83 10.70 -10.24
CA THR A 110 5.89 10.78 -9.24
C THR A 110 7.25 10.86 -9.92
N MET A 111 8.10 11.75 -9.45
CA MET A 111 9.52 11.82 -9.78
C MET A 111 10.34 11.32 -8.59
N GLY A 112 11.40 10.58 -8.85
CA GLY A 112 12.32 10.07 -7.85
C GLY A 112 13.77 10.31 -8.24
N LEU A 113 14.62 10.53 -7.26
CA LEU A 113 16.05 10.54 -7.40
C LEU A 113 16.63 9.48 -6.46
N LYS A 114 17.52 8.65 -6.99
CA LYS A 114 18.23 7.61 -6.22
C LYS A 114 19.71 7.90 -6.32
N TRP A 115 20.35 8.04 -5.17
CA TRP A 115 21.78 8.29 -5.05
C TRP A 115 22.45 7.20 -4.23
N ASN A 116 23.31 6.43 -4.87
CA ASN A 116 24.14 5.42 -4.22
C ASN A 116 25.45 6.12 -3.77
N PHE A 117 25.50 6.57 -2.53
CA PHE A 117 26.64 7.32 -1.99
C PHE A 117 27.70 6.44 -1.34
N SER A 118 27.46 5.13 -1.22
CA SER A 118 28.42 4.14 -0.77
C SER A 118 28.15 2.80 -1.46
N GLU A 119 29.15 2.28 -2.17
CA GLU A 119 29.08 0.97 -2.80
C GLU A 119 29.24 -0.20 -1.80
N GLY A 120 29.65 0.14 -0.58
CA GLY A 120 29.92 -0.87 0.43
C GLY A 120 31.30 -1.54 0.24
N GLY A 121 31.51 -2.65 0.95
CA GLY A 121 32.73 -3.41 0.87
C GLY A 121 32.64 -4.70 1.67
N LYS A 122 33.74 -5.32 2.03
CA LYS A 122 33.73 -6.60 2.77
C LYS A 122 32.98 -6.50 4.11
N VAL A 123 33.11 -5.39 4.82
CA VAL A 123 32.49 -5.16 6.13
C VAL A 123 31.32 -4.18 6.03
N MET A 124 31.52 -3.05 5.36
CA MET A 124 30.52 -2.00 5.29
C MET A 124 29.42 -2.32 4.29
N PRO A 125 28.13 -2.04 4.61
CA PRO A 125 27.03 -2.15 3.65
C PRO A 125 27.12 -1.07 2.56
N ALA A 126 26.54 -1.32 1.42
CA ALA A 126 26.21 -0.27 0.46
C ALA A 126 25.10 0.60 1.01
N ALA A 127 25.11 1.88 0.68
CA ALA A 127 24.14 2.84 1.18
C ALA A 127 23.59 3.73 0.06
N THR A 128 22.25 3.81 0.01
CA THR A 128 21.51 4.52 -1.02
C THR A 128 20.49 5.45 -0.39
N LEU A 129 20.45 6.70 -0.84
CA LEU A 129 19.39 7.66 -0.53
C LEU A 129 18.42 7.74 -1.71
N LYS A 130 17.13 7.58 -1.44
CA LYS A 130 16.05 7.84 -2.41
C LYS A 130 15.26 9.05 -1.98
N LEU A 131 15.01 9.95 -2.91
CA LEU A 131 14.09 11.07 -2.76
C LEU A 131 12.91 10.85 -3.69
N SER A 132 11.73 11.27 -3.29
CA SER A 132 10.52 11.16 -4.10
C SER A 132 9.67 12.41 -3.99
N TYR A 133 9.05 12.77 -5.10
CA TYR A 133 8.15 13.90 -5.20
C TYR A 133 6.95 13.51 -6.06
N LYS A 134 5.75 13.58 -5.49
CA LYS A 134 4.49 13.35 -6.18
C LYS A 134 3.87 14.69 -6.54
N PHE A 135 3.57 14.87 -7.82
CA PHE A 135 2.92 16.07 -8.32
C PHE A 135 1.44 16.07 -7.98
N ALA A 136 0.93 17.21 -7.53
CA ALA A 136 -0.49 17.36 -7.30
C ALA A 136 -1.28 17.30 -8.61
N ASN A 137 -2.43 16.64 -8.58
CA ASN A 137 -3.45 16.75 -9.60
C ASN A 137 -4.74 17.28 -8.94
N THR A 138 -5.08 18.52 -9.25
CA THR A 138 -6.22 19.21 -8.64
C THR A 138 -7.57 18.85 -9.25
N ASP A 139 -7.58 18.18 -10.41
CA ASP A 139 -8.81 17.66 -11.00
C ASP A 139 -9.31 16.45 -10.18
N ARG A 140 -10.32 16.70 -9.38
CA ARG A 140 -10.94 15.76 -8.44
C ARG A 140 -12.46 15.71 -8.64
N SER A 141 -12.90 15.88 -9.87
CA SER A 141 -14.33 15.80 -10.20
C SER A 141 -14.84 14.37 -10.04
N GLY A 142 -16.02 14.23 -9.48
CA GLY A 142 -16.70 12.94 -9.32
C GLY A 142 -15.86 11.90 -8.58
N GLU A 143 -15.82 10.69 -9.10
CA GLU A 143 -15.13 9.53 -8.52
C GLU A 143 -13.61 9.66 -8.53
N GLN A 144 -13.03 10.59 -9.28
CA GLN A 144 -11.58 10.82 -9.34
C GLN A 144 -10.99 11.23 -7.98
N GLN A 145 -11.80 11.81 -7.11
CA GLN A 145 -11.42 12.11 -5.72
C GLN A 145 -11.04 10.87 -4.90
N LEU A 146 -11.49 9.68 -5.28
CA LEU A 146 -11.11 8.41 -4.64
C LEU A 146 -9.71 7.95 -5.01
N ILE A 147 -9.16 8.45 -6.14
CA ILE A 147 -7.87 8.05 -6.70
C ILE A 147 -6.81 9.11 -6.45
N ARG A 148 -7.19 10.38 -6.43
CA ARG A 148 -6.27 11.53 -6.38
C ARG A 148 -6.34 12.24 -5.04
N SER A 149 -5.21 12.40 -4.39
CA SER A 149 -5.13 13.18 -3.14
C SER A 149 -5.28 14.69 -3.40
N GLY A 150 -4.86 15.16 -4.58
CA GLY A 150 -4.80 16.56 -4.96
C GLY A 150 -3.69 17.34 -4.25
N GLY A 151 -2.84 16.67 -3.50
CA GLY A 151 -1.73 17.26 -2.75
C GLY A 151 -0.37 16.84 -3.29
N VAL A 152 0.62 17.69 -3.07
CA VAL A 152 2.03 17.38 -3.28
C VAL A 152 2.52 16.55 -2.11
N ASP A 153 3.06 15.35 -2.39
CA ASP A 153 3.75 14.56 -1.37
C ASP A 153 5.23 14.51 -1.70
N TRP A 154 6.07 14.48 -0.68
CA TRP A 154 7.48 14.25 -0.86
C TRP A 154 8.02 13.34 0.24
N GLY A 155 9.03 12.58 -0.08
CA GLY A 155 9.60 11.62 0.84
C GLY A 155 11.04 11.30 0.59
N TYR A 156 11.65 10.65 1.56
CA TYR A 156 12.99 10.12 1.46
C TYR A 156 13.05 8.70 2.03
N TYR A 157 14.02 7.93 1.55
CA TYR A 157 14.38 6.61 2.04
C TYR A 157 15.89 6.47 2.12
N LEU A 158 16.38 6.00 3.25
CA LEU A 158 17.73 5.46 3.37
C LEU A 158 17.65 3.95 3.24
N ILE A 159 18.46 3.37 2.36
CA ILE A 159 18.52 1.94 2.11
C ILE A 159 19.94 1.48 2.32
N LEU A 160 20.11 0.45 3.14
CA LEU A 160 21.36 -0.27 3.33
C LEU A 160 21.23 -1.65 2.68
N SER A 161 22.27 -2.11 2.02
CA SER A 161 22.30 -3.47 1.44
C SER A 161 23.64 -4.14 1.66
N LYS A 162 23.59 -5.45 1.87
CA LYS A 162 24.80 -6.27 2.09
C LYS A 162 24.64 -7.64 1.47
N GLY A 163 25.59 -8.01 0.63
CA GLY A 163 25.71 -9.34 0.06
C GLY A 163 26.51 -10.29 0.97
N PHE A 164 26.07 -11.56 1.01
CA PHE A 164 26.70 -12.71 1.67
C PHE A 164 26.53 -13.92 0.77
N ASP A 165 27.55 -14.29 0.05
CA ASP A 165 27.50 -15.36 -0.97
C ASP A 165 26.29 -15.17 -1.91
N ASN A 166 25.33 -16.09 -1.87
CA ASN A 166 24.13 -16.03 -2.70
C ASN A 166 22.98 -15.23 -2.05
N TRP A 167 23.19 -14.58 -0.90
CA TRP A 167 22.18 -13.82 -0.21
C TRP A 167 22.47 -12.33 -0.26
N ILE A 168 21.44 -11.53 -0.45
CA ILE A 168 21.53 -10.08 -0.26
C ILE A 168 20.46 -9.67 0.74
N VAL A 169 20.88 -8.98 1.78
CA VAL A 169 19.99 -8.40 2.79
C VAL A 169 19.85 -6.91 2.52
N TYR A 170 18.62 -6.42 2.56
CA TYR A 170 18.30 -5.01 2.45
C TYR A 170 17.56 -4.56 3.70
N PHE A 171 17.85 -3.38 4.16
CA PHE A 171 17.11 -2.66 5.18
C PHE A 171 16.81 -1.24 4.69
N GLY A 172 15.60 -0.76 4.86
CA GLY A 172 15.23 0.60 4.50
C GLY A 172 14.34 1.25 5.55
N ASP A 173 14.62 2.53 5.81
CA ASP A 173 13.82 3.40 6.65
C ASP A 173 13.58 4.71 5.91
N GLY A 174 12.36 5.23 5.99
CA GLY A 174 12.00 6.44 5.27
C GLY A 174 10.76 7.12 5.81
N LYS A 175 10.54 8.32 5.30
CA LYS A 175 9.39 9.14 5.67
C LYS A 175 8.83 9.84 4.46
N THR A 176 7.49 9.88 4.38
CA THR A 176 6.76 10.65 3.36
C THR A 176 5.92 11.72 4.05
N ARG A 177 6.03 12.96 3.62
CA ARG A 177 5.15 14.06 4.01
C ARG A 177 3.99 14.14 3.04
N ILE A 178 2.77 14.18 3.58
CA ILE A 178 1.53 14.29 2.83
C ILE A 178 1.12 15.75 2.75
N GLY A 179 0.96 16.28 1.55
CA GLY A 179 0.69 17.70 1.33
C GLY A 179 -0.75 18.12 1.62
N GLN A 180 -1.72 17.23 1.42
CA GLN A 180 -3.11 17.46 1.82
C GLN A 180 -3.58 16.34 2.74
N ASN A 181 -3.61 16.61 4.03
CA ASN A 181 -3.93 15.59 5.01
C ASN A 181 -5.42 15.49 5.37
N ARG A 182 -6.22 16.54 5.19
CA ARG A 182 -7.68 16.56 5.41
C ARG A 182 -8.14 15.76 6.65
N GLY A 183 -7.44 15.89 7.76
CA GLY A 183 -7.69 15.10 8.97
C GLY A 183 -6.93 13.78 9.06
N PHE A 184 -6.19 13.40 8.01
CA PHE A 184 -5.24 12.27 8.06
C PHE A 184 -3.88 12.70 8.61
N ALA A 185 -3.00 11.74 8.86
CA ALA A 185 -1.63 12.01 9.28
C ALA A 185 -0.90 12.89 8.24
N SER A 186 -0.14 13.87 8.71
CA SER A 186 0.66 14.74 7.82
C SER A 186 1.92 14.07 7.30
N SER A 187 2.29 12.92 7.86
CA SER A 187 3.44 12.14 7.40
C SER A 187 3.29 10.67 7.71
N LEU A 188 3.90 9.84 6.87
CA LEU A 188 3.99 8.39 7.01
C LEU A 188 5.46 8.00 7.20
N SER A 189 5.72 7.12 8.16
CA SER A 189 7.01 6.44 8.30
C SER A 189 6.91 5.06 7.67
N HIS A 190 7.98 4.65 7.00
CA HIS A 190 8.05 3.38 6.29
C HIS A 190 9.34 2.67 6.66
N ARG A 191 9.25 1.38 6.92
CA ARG A 191 10.41 0.51 7.12
C ARG A 191 10.23 -0.75 6.30
N PHE A 192 11.33 -1.26 5.78
CA PHE A 192 11.31 -2.58 5.18
C PHE A 192 12.59 -3.34 5.49
N MET A 193 12.47 -4.64 5.50
CA MET A 193 13.57 -5.57 5.44
C MET A 193 13.33 -6.53 4.28
N SER A 194 14.34 -6.80 3.48
CA SER A 194 14.24 -7.71 2.36
C SER A 194 15.43 -8.66 2.36
N LEU A 195 15.15 -9.90 1.99
CA LEU A 195 16.11 -10.96 1.77
C LEU A 195 15.98 -11.43 0.33
N GLU A 196 17.05 -11.38 -0.43
CA GLU A 196 17.12 -11.85 -1.81
C GLU A 196 18.09 -13.04 -1.87
N TYR A 197 17.63 -14.13 -2.46
CA TYR A 197 18.44 -15.32 -2.72
C TYR A 197 18.70 -15.44 -4.23
N LEU A 198 19.96 -15.37 -4.60
CA LEU A 198 20.42 -15.51 -5.98
C LEU A 198 20.48 -17.01 -6.30
N ILE A 199 19.68 -17.46 -7.27
CA ILE A 199 19.65 -18.85 -7.73
C ILE A 199 20.78 -19.07 -8.72
N GLU A 200 20.81 -18.24 -9.75
CA GLU A 200 21.84 -18.18 -10.77
C GLU A 200 21.93 -16.75 -11.34
N GLU A 201 22.80 -16.54 -12.33
CA GLU A 201 22.94 -15.22 -12.93
C GLU A 201 21.62 -14.75 -13.56
N GLY A 202 21.10 -13.64 -13.06
CA GLY A 202 19.84 -13.05 -13.52
C GLY A 202 18.58 -13.60 -12.84
N GLU A 203 18.66 -14.57 -11.93
CA GLU A 203 17.51 -15.15 -11.26
C GLU A 203 17.59 -15.02 -9.74
N SER A 204 16.52 -14.59 -9.12
CA SER A 204 16.44 -14.53 -7.66
C SER A 204 15.03 -14.67 -7.10
N PHE A 205 14.95 -15.19 -5.89
CA PHE A 205 13.78 -15.06 -5.03
C PHE A 205 13.95 -13.91 -4.05
N VAL A 206 12.88 -13.17 -3.83
CA VAL A 206 12.86 -12.05 -2.88
C VAL A 206 11.75 -12.27 -1.86
N PHE A 207 12.11 -12.18 -0.60
CA PHE A 207 11.17 -12.05 0.50
C PHE A 207 11.34 -10.67 1.12
N GLN A 208 10.24 -9.94 1.32
CA GLN A 208 10.27 -8.59 1.89
C GLN A 208 9.16 -8.41 2.90
N THR A 209 9.47 -7.79 4.02
CA THR A 209 8.48 -7.28 4.97
C THR A 209 8.50 -5.77 4.94
N VAL A 210 7.33 -5.15 4.92
CA VAL A 210 7.16 -3.70 4.95
C VAL A 210 6.26 -3.34 6.11
N SER A 211 6.66 -2.37 6.91
CA SER A 211 5.82 -1.75 7.93
C SER A 211 5.65 -0.28 7.62
N GLN A 212 4.43 0.21 7.75
CA GLN A 212 4.07 1.60 7.50
C GLN A 212 3.21 2.12 8.64
N SER A 213 3.47 3.34 9.10
CA SER A 213 2.58 4.00 10.05
C SER A 213 1.21 4.24 9.40
N SER A 214 0.16 4.20 10.21
CA SER A 214 -1.19 4.47 9.69
C SER A 214 -1.32 5.90 9.15
N ILE A 215 -2.09 6.03 8.10
CA ILE A 215 -2.56 7.35 7.60
C ILE A 215 -3.66 7.95 8.50
N PHE A 216 -4.35 7.11 9.27
CA PHE A 216 -5.36 7.58 10.21
C PHE A 216 -4.66 8.07 11.49
N PRO A 217 -5.00 9.26 12.00
CA PRO A 217 -4.44 9.76 13.24
C PRO A 217 -4.83 8.82 14.39
N LYS A 218 -3.93 8.69 15.37
CA LYS A 218 -4.29 8.04 16.63
C LYS A 218 -5.38 8.87 17.27
N THR A 219 -6.60 8.39 17.20
CA THR A 219 -7.68 8.88 18.06
C THR A 219 -7.52 8.16 19.40
N GLU A 220 -7.37 8.90 20.48
CA GLU A 220 -7.59 8.35 21.81
C GLU A 220 -9.08 7.98 21.86
N ALA A 221 -9.40 6.76 21.48
CA ALA A 221 -10.72 6.22 21.64
C ALA A 221 -10.95 6.08 23.14
N SER A 222 -11.57 7.09 23.77
CA SER A 222 -12.16 6.89 25.08
C SER A 222 -13.35 5.95 24.90
N SER A 223 -13.11 4.66 25.10
CA SER A 223 -14.11 3.64 25.09
C SER A 223 -15.14 3.90 26.19
N ARG A 224 -16.31 4.32 25.85
CA ARG A 224 -17.52 4.13 26.64
C ARG A 224 -18.37 3.09 25.94
N SER A 225 -18.14 1.84 26.27
CA SER A 225 -19.08 0.76 25.99
C SER A 225 -20.34 1.00 26.82
N THR A 226 -21.47 1.20 26.18
CA THR A 226 -22.77 1.19 26.84
C THR A 226 -23.44 -0.16 26.86
N ASN A 227 -22.88 -1.16 26.17
CA ASN A 227 -23.46 -2.52 26.12
C ASN A 227 -22.36 -3.57 25.97
N GLY A 228 -21.57 -3.84 26.99
CA GLY A 228 -20.89 -5.10 27.35
C GLY A 228 -20.20 -5.96 26.28
N GLU A 229 -20.24 -5.66 25.01
CA GLU A 229 -19.65 -6.47 23.92
C GLU A 229 -18.65 -5.67 23.11
N ASN A 230 -17.40 -6.08 23.22
CA ASN A 230 -16.21 -5.90 22.35
C ASN A 230 -16.27 -4.98 21.11
N GLN A 231 -16.90 -3.82 21.18
CA GLN A 231 -16.79 -2.79 20.12
C GLN A 231 -15.45 -2.02 20.17
N GLU A 232 -14.74 -2.09 21.29
CA GLU A 232 -13.46 -1.38 21.48
C GLU A 232 -12.37 -1.78 20.48
N GLN A 233 -12.38 -3.02 20.02
CA GLN A 233 -11.34 -3.53 19.12
C GLN A 233 -11.42 -3.00 17.68
N ARG A 234 -12.56 -2.56 17.20
CA ARG A 234 -12.74 -2.17 15.78
C ARG A 234 -12.22 -0.77 15.45
N ASN A 235 -12.28 0.17 16.38
CA ASN A 235 -11.87 1.56 16.12
C ASN A 235 -10.38 1.80 16.30
N SER A 236 -9.71 0.98 17.10
CA SER A 236 -8.25 1.03 17.30
C SER A 236 -7.48 0.54 16.07
N ASN A 237 -8.08 -0.29 15.22
CA ASN A 237 -7.38 -0.98 14.14
C ASN A 237 -6.98 -0.07 12.98
N LEU A 238 -7.76 0.95 12.66
CA LEU A 238 -7.43 1.89 11.56
C LEU A 238 -6.17 2.73 11.86
N SER A 239 -5.89 3.01 13.13
CA SER A 239 -4.70 3.80 13.53
C SER A 239 -3.45 2.94 13.80
N VAL A 240 -3.56 1.62 13.69
CA VAL A 240 -2.43 0.69 13.85
C VAL A 240 -1.53 0.75 12.62
N PRO A 241 -0.20 0.69 12.78
CA PRO A 241 0.70 0.52 11.65
C PRO A 241 0.36 -0.73 10.85
N THR A 242 0.46 -0.63 9.54
CA THR A 242 0.27 -1.74 8.62
C THR A 242 1.58 -2.52 8.47
N SER A 243 1.48 -3.84 8.33
CA SER A 243 2.63 -4.72 8.10
C SER A 243 2.27 -5.79 7.09
N VAL A 244 2.95 -5.75 5.94
CA VAL A 244 2.73 -6.69 4.86
C VAL A 244 4.00 -7.44 4.54
N SER A 245 3.86 -8.65 3.99
CA SER A 245 4.95 -9.38 3.37
C SER A 245 4.73 -9.56 1.90
N ALA A 246 5.82 -9.46 1.17
CA ALA A 246 5.90 -9.76 -0.24
C ALA A 246 6.82 -10.95 -0.47
N PHE A 247 6.42 -11.83 -1.37
CA PHE A 247 7.26 -12.85 -1.94
C PHE A 247 7.28 -12.67 -3.46
N GLY A 248 8.46 -12.64 -4.06
CA GLY A 248 8.63 -12.40 -5.49
C GLY A 248 9.74 -13.22 -6.09
N TYR A 249 9.62 -13.43 -7.40
CA TYR A 249 10.65 -14.00 -8.25
C TYR A 249 11.05 -12.98 -9.31
N LYS A 250 12.35 -12.81 -9.49
CA LYS A 250 12.95 -11.92 -10.50
C LYS A 250 13.71 -12.75 -11.51
N PHE A 251 13.59 -12.35 -12.76
CA PHE A 251 14.29 -12.91 -13.89
C PHE A 251 14.83 -11.79 -14.77
N THR A 252 16.12 -11.89 -15.14
CA THR A 252 16.78 -10.96 -16.06
C THR A 252 17.53 -11.77 -17.12
N SER A 253 17.30 -11.49 -18.40
CA SER A 253 18.00 -12.14 -19.50
C SER A 253 18.34 -11.08 -20.55
N GLY A 254 19.63 -10.83 -20.72
CA GLY A 254 20.08 -9.74 -21.58
C GLY A 254 19.50 -8.39 -21.15
N SER A 255 18.80 -7.74 -22.09
CA SER A 255 18.14 -6.45 -21.83
C SER A 255 16.78 -6.57 -21.14
N LEU A 256 16.21 -7.76 -21.05
CA LEU A 256 14.85 -7.95 -20.50
C LEU A 256 14.91 -8.27 -19.01
N PHE A 257 14.02 -7.69 -18.23
CA PHE A 257 13.75 -8.14 -16.87
C PHE A 257 12.25 -8.38 -16.66
N TRP A 258 11.99 -9.31 -15.76
CA TRP A 258 10.65 -9.66 -15.33
C TRP A 258 10.64 -9.93 -13.83
N GLU A 259 9.59 -9.46 -13.15
CA GLU A 259 9.37 -9.69 -11.73
C GLU A 259 7.89 -10.00 -11.51
N THR A 260 7.61 -11.01 -10.71
CA THR A 260 6.25 -11.36 -10.30
C THR A 260 6.23 -11.79 -8.85
N GLY A 261 5.06 -11.71 -8.24
CA GLY A 261 4.91 -12.15 -6.86
C GLY A 261 3.56 -11.77 -6.27
N PHE A 262 3.49 -11.92 -4.97
CA PHE A 262 2.31 -11.56 -4.20
C PHE A 262 2.69 -10.84 -2.92
N ILE A 263 1.72 -10.08 -2.39
CA ILE A 263 1.82 -9.38 -1.12
C ILE A 263 0.64 -9.85 -0.26
N GLN A 264 0.90 -10.16 0.98
CA GLN A 264 -0.08 -10.59 1.97
C GLN A 264 0.08 -9.77 3.24
N ASP A 265 -1.03 -9.35 3.84
CA ASP A 265 -1.00 -8.76 5.17
C ASP A 265 -0.85 -9.85 6.25
N TYR A 266 -0.18 -9.52 7.35
CA TYR A 266 -0.05 -10.46 8.49
C TYR A 266 -1.08 -10.20 9.58
N ASN A 267 -1.46 -8.97 9.74
CA ASN A 267 -2.14 -8.55 10.97
C ASN A 267 -3.65 -8.53 10.83
N ASN A 268 -4.20 -8.73 9.65
CA ASN A 268 -5.63 -8.83 9.35
C ASN A 268 -6.52 -7.90 10.20
N PHE A 269 -6.08 -6.66 10.42
CA PHE A 269 -6.82 -5.67 11.19
C PHE A 269 -7.91 -4.96 10.37
N GLY A 270 -7.97 -5.25 9.07
CA GLY A 270 -8.98 -4.69 8.16
C GLY A 270 -8.68 -3.24 7.72
N ASN A 271 -7.44 -2.79 7.87
CA ASN A 271 -6.94 -1.50 7.39
C ASN A 271 -5.98 -1.63 6.21
N GLU A 272 -5.78 -2.83 5.69
CA GLU A 272 -4.85 -3.16 4.62
C GLU A 272 -5.56 -3.93 3.51
N THR A 273 -4.89 -4.02 2.36
CA THR A 273 -5.30 -4.90 1.27
C THR A 273 -4.93 -6.34 1.65
N ASP A 274 -5.91 -7.22 1.72
CA ASP A 274 -5.72 -8.61 2.16
C ASP A 274 -4.72 -9.37 1.29
N PHE A 275 -4.75 -9.13 -0.02
CA PHE A 275 -3.91 -9.83 -0.98
C PHE A 275 -3.66 -8.98 -2.24
N VAL A 276 -2.42 -8.97 -2.73
CA VAL A 276 -2.04 -8.30 -3.97
C VAL A 276 -1.21 -9.24 -4.83
N LEU A 277 -1.61 -9.44 -6.07
CA LEU A 277 -0.72 -9.99 -7.10
C LEU A 277 -0.04 -8.84 -7.83
N PHE A 278 1.25 -9.00 -8.09
CA PHE A 278 1.97 -8.03 -8.90
C PHE A 278 2.84 -8.72 -9.95
N TRP A 279 3.11 -8.00 -11.01
CA TRP A 279 4.10 -8.33 -12.01
C TRP A 279 4.66 -7.05 -12.62
N GLU A 280 5.93 -7.07 -12.95
CA GLU A 280 6.64 -6.00 -13.61
C GLU A 280 7.49 -6.59 -14.72
N MET A 281 7.55 -5.92 -15.86
CA MET A 281 8.48 -6.24 -16.92
C MET A 281 9.05 -4.97 -17.53
N GLY A 282 10.24 -5.05 -18.06
CA GLY A 282 10.89 -3.90 -18.64
C GLY A 282 12.11 -4.26 -19.46
N VAL A 283 12.70 -3.23 -20.04
CA VAL A 283 13.89 -3.31 -20.88
C VAL A 283 14.98 -2.40 -20.31
N HIS A 284 16.20 -2.92 -20.22
CA HIS A 284 17.41 -2.12 -20.00
C HIS A 284 18.08 -1.83 -21.33
N TRP A 285 18.62 -0.65 -21.51
CA TRP A 285 19.45 -0.27 -22.67
C TRP A 285 20.70 0.48 -22.19
#